data_4100ab2aff1d6cd24827cb403cdfe0cf
#
_entry.id   4100ab2aff1d6cd24827cb403cdfe0cf
#
_cell.length_a   1.000
_cell.length_b   1.000
_cell.length_c   1.000
_cell.angle_alpha   90.00
_cell.angle_beta   90.00
_cell.angle_gamma   90.00
#
_symmetry.space_group_name_H-M   'P 1'
#
loop_
_entity.id
_entity.type
_entity.pdbx_description
1 polymer ?
#
loop_
_entity_poly.entity_id
_entity_poly.type
_entity_poly.pdbx_seq_one_letter_code
_entity_poly.pdbx_strand_id
1 'polypeptide(L)'
;MADPPHDDQIARYADMMAALGTETRLRIVRLLLSAHPYGLVVGEIGSELSIPASTLSHHLEKLKNEDLVKVRRESTFLRYTANTQALQDILAFLFAECCTRNTAIKPEDITCCQERS
;
A
#
# COMPACT_ATOMS: atom_id res chain seq x y z
N MET A 1 31.33 2.30 3.69
CA MET A 1 30.79 1.68 3.13
C MET A 1 29.40 1.63 3.31
N ALA A 2 28.76 1.70 2.49
CA ALA A 2 27.43 1.73 2.64
C ALA A 2 26.93 0.51 3.21
N ASP A 3 25.87 0.53 3.83
CA ASP A 3 25.27 -0.59 4.31
C ASP A 3 24.49 -1.22 3.27
N PRO A 4 24.85 -2.31 2.72
CA PRO A 4 24.07 -2.98 1.71
C PRO A 4 22.65 -3.24 2.12
N PRO A 5 22.36 -3.57 3.37
CA PRO A 5 20.96 -3.77 3.74
C PRO A 5 20.14 -2.52 3.59
N HIS A 6 20.74 -1.36 3.82
CA HIS A 6 20.00 -0.14 3.66
C HIS A 6 19.68 0.10 2.20
N ASP A 7 20.59 -0.20 1.31
CA ASP A 7 20.34 -0.01 -0.11
C ASP A 7 19.25 -0.95 -0.57
N ASP A 8 19.24 -2.18 -0.09
CA ASP A 8 18.19 -3.13 -0.47
C ASP A 8 16.85 -2.67 0.06
N GLN A 9 16.79 -2.13 1.25
CA GLN A 9 15.55 -1.65 1.79
C GLN A 9 15.03 -0.46 1.00
N ILE A 10 15.90 0.46 0.65
CA ILE A 10 15.47 1.61 -0.12
C ILE A 10 14.91 1.18 -1.46
N ALA A 11 15.59 0.26 -2.13
CA ALA A 11 15.11 -0.23 -3.42
C ALA A 11 13.75 -0.90 -3.27
N ARG A 12 13.61 -1.71 -2.24
CA ARG A 12 12.35 -2.42 -2.01
C ARG A 12 11.19 -1.46 -1.77
N TYR A 13 11.39 -0.48 -0.89
CA TYR A 13 10.32 0.47 -0.60
C TYR A 13 10.05 1.40 -1.79
N ALA A 14 11.08 1.71 -2.57
CA ALA A 14 10.88 2.52 -3.76
C ALA A 14 10.00 1.77 -4.77
N ASP A 15 10.21 0.47 -4.93
CA ASP A 15 9.39 -0.33 -5.83
C ASP A 15 7.95 -0.38 -5.34
N MET A 16 7.74 -0.52 -4.05
CA MET A 16 6.40 -0.55 -3.50
C MET A 16 5.70 0.79 -3.72
N MET A 17 6.40 1.89 -3.49
CA MET A 17 5.81 3.20 -3.70
C MET A 17 5.54 3.46 -5.17
N ALA A 18 6.39 2.96 -6.06
CA ALA A 18 6.17 3.12 -7.48
C ALA A 18 4.91 2.37 -7.92
N ALA A 19 4.71 1.18 -7.37
CA ALA A 19 3.50 0.43 -7.69
C ALA A 19 2.27 1.14 -7.18
N LEU A 20 2.37 1.81 -6.03
CA LEU A 20 1.26 2.51 -5.46
C LEU A 20 1.02 3.84 -6.15
N GLY A 21 1.97 4.34 -6.86
CA GLY A 21 2.00 5.73 -7.32
C GLY A 21 1.22 6.09 -8.56
N THR A 22 0.38 5.20 -9.10
CA THR A 22 -0.49 5.61 -10.19
C THR A 22 -1.86 5.92 -9.60
N GLU A 23 -2.58 6.81 -10.24
CA GLU A 23 -3.89 7.19 -9.74
C GLU A 23 -4.79 5.97 -9.59
N THR A 24 -4.83 5.11 -10.58
CA THR A 24 -5.71 3.95 -10.55
C THR A 24 -5.34 3.00 -9.41
N ARG A 25 -4.06 2.70 -9.26
CA ARG A 25 -3.66 1.78 -8.22
C ARG A 25 -3.86 2.38 -6.83
N LEU A 26 -3.66 3.68 -6.70
CA LEU A 26 -3.91 4.33 -5.42
C LEU A 26 -5.39 4.24 -5.07
N ARG A 27 -6.27 4.42 -6.06
CA ARG A 27 -7.70 4.28 -5.80
C ARG A 27 -8.06 2.86 -5.38
N ILE A 28 -7.44 1.86 -6.00
CA ILE A 28 -7.70 0.47 -5.65
C ILE A 28 -7.30 0.21 -4.20
N VAL A 29 -6.11 0.65 -3.81
CA VAL A 29 -5.64 0.38 -2.46
C VAL A 29 -6.51 1.10 -1.43
N ARG A 30 -6.90 2.34 -1.71
CA ARG A 30 -7.77 3.06 -0.78
C ARG A 30 -9.12 2.38 -0.66
N LEU A 31 -9.65 1.86 -1.76
CA LEU A 31 -10.91 1.15 -1.71
C LEU A 31 -10.80 -0.12 -0.87
N LEU A 32 -9.71 -0.87 -1.06
CA LEU A 32 -9.50 -2.08 -0.28
C LEU A 32 -9.29 -1.77 1.19
N LEU A 33 -8.64 -0.66 1.50
CA LEU A 33 -8.50 -0.26 2.88
C LEU A 33 -9.85 0.05 3.50
N SER A 34 -10.75 0.64 2.74
CA SER A 34 -12.07 0.94 3.26
C SER A 34 -12.87 -0.33 3.52
N ALA A 35 -12.53 -1.41 2.86
CA ALA A 35 -13.22 -2.69 3.02
C ALA A 35 -12.45 -3.66 3.93
N HIS A 36 -11.38 -3.23 4.53
CA HIS A 36 -10.60 -4.08 5.41
C HIS A 36 -11.42 -4.41 6.64
N PRO A 37 -11.40 -5.62 7.15
CA PRO A 37 -10.49 -6.70 6.80
C PRO A 37 -11.04 -7.67 5.76
N TYR A 38 -12.28 -7.52 5.35
CA TYR A 38 -12.88 -8.51 4.48
C TYR A 38 -12.44 -8.40 3.02
N GLY A 39 -12.16 -7.21 2.56
CA GLY A 39 -11.74 -7.01 1.19
C GLY A 39 -12.89 -7.09 0.20
N LEU A 40 -12.55 -7.15 -1.06
CA LEU A 40 -13.53 -7.16 -2.14
C LEU A 40 -13.11 -8.15 -3.20
N VAL A 41 -14.09 -8.74 -3.89
CA VAL A 41 -13.74 -9.59 -5.03
C VAL A 41 -13.56 -8.70 -6.25
N VAL A 42 -12.91 -9.24 -7.26
CA VAL A 42 -12.50 -8.49 -8.45
C VAL A 42 -13.68 -7.76 -9.08
N GLY A 43 -14.82 -8.44 -9.20
CA GLY A 43 -15.99 -7.82 -9.81
C GLY A 43 -16.48 -6.60 -9.05
N GLU A 44 -16.40 -6.65 -7.73
CA GLU A 44 -16.80 -5.51 -6.91
C GLU A 44 -15.86 -4.33 -7.11
N ILE A 45 -14.57 -4.61 -7.17
CA ILE A 45 -13.59 -3.55 -7.38
C ILE A 45 -13.83 -2.89 -8.73
N GLY A 46 -14.02 -3.70 -9.76
CA GLY A 46 -14.24 -3.18 -11.09
C GLY A 46 -15.49 -2.32 -11.19
N SER A 47 -16.56 -2.77 -10.52
CA SER A 47 -17.80 -2.03 -10.53
C SER A 47 -17.65 -0.71 -9.79
N GLU A 48 -17.05 -0.74 -8.61
CA GLU A 48 -16.90 0.45 -7.81
C GLU A 48 -16.05 1.51 -8.51
N LEU A 49 -15.01 1.10 -9.19
CA LEU A 49 -14.08 2.05 -9.78
C LEU A 49 -14.26 2.22 -11.28
N SER A 50 -15.22 1.52 -11.86
CA SER A 50 -15.49 1.57 -13.29
C SER A 50 -14.25 1.23 -14.10
N ILE A 51 -13.59 0.15 -13.74
CA ILE A 51 -12.39 -0.29 -14.44
C ILE A 51 -12.70 -1.61 -15.14
N PRO A 52 -12.39 -1.71 -16.44
CA PRO A 52 -12.61 -2.97 -17.16
C PRO A 52 -11.79 -4.09 -16.55
N ALA A 53 -12.32 -5.31 -16.63
CA ALA A 53 -11.70 -6.46 -15.96
C ALA A 53 -10.27 -6.70 -16.37
N SER A 54 -9.96 -6.57 -17.66
CA SER A 54 -8.60 -6.84 -18.10
C SER A 54 -7.61 -5.81 -17.57
N THR A 55 -8.02 -4.56 -17.54
CA THR A 55 -7.17 -3.50 -17.01
C THR A 55 -7.00 -3.68 -15.50
N LEU A 56 -8.09 -4.02 -14.84
CA LEU A 56 -8.04 -4.20 -13.39
C LEU A 56 -7.11 -5.35 -13.01
N SER A 57 -7.16 -6.45 -13.75
CA SER A 57 -6.29 -7.59 -13.46
C SER A 57 -4.83 -7.20 -13.53
N HIS A 58 -4.48 -6.37 -14.49
CA HIS A 58 -3.10 -5.92 -14.64
C HIS A 58 -2.68 -5.09 -13.42
N HIS A 59 -3.53 -4.18 -12.97
CA HIS A 59 -3.21 -3.36 -11.81
C HIS A 59 -3.13 -4.19 -10.54
N LEU A 60 -4.05 -5.15 -10.38
CA LEU A 60 -4.03 -5.99 -9.18
C LEU A 60 -2.80 -6.88 -9.14
N GLU A 61 -2.37 -7.36 -10.31
CA GLU A 61 -1.18 -8.18 -10.36
C GLU A 61 0.04 -7.37 -9.94
N LYS A 62 0.12 -6.12 -10.42
CA LYS A 62 1.24 -5.27 -10.07
C LYS A 62 1.27 -4.99 -8.57
N LEU A 63 0.11 -4.73 -7.98
CA LEU A 63 0.04 -4.49 -6.54
C LEU A 63 0.38 -5.74 -5.75
N LYS A 64 -0.07 -6.90 -6.23
CA LYS A 64 0.22 -8.15 -5.54
C LYS A 64 1.70 -8.46 -5.58
N ASN A 65 2.33 -8.22 -6.72
CA ASN A 65 3.75 -8.52 -6.85
C ASN A 65 4.62 -7.68 -5.92
N GLU A 66 4.13 -6.52 -5.52
CA GLU A 66 4.86 -5.68 -4.58
C GLU A 66 4.32 -5.84 -3.16
N ASP A 67 3.51 -6.85 -2.92
CA ASP A 67 2.98 -7.16 -1.58
C ASP A 67 2.12 -6.05 -0.99
N LEU A 68 1.52 -5.23 -1.83
CA LEU A 68 0.64 -4.17 -1.32
C LEU A 68 -0.78 -4.66 -1.13
N VAL A 69 -1.14 -5.76 -1.78
CA VAL A 69 -2.43 -6.40 -1.59
C VAL A 69 -2.20 -7.90 -1.46
N LYS A 70 -3.16 -8.58 -0.85
CA LYS A 70 -3.16 -10.02 -0.71
C LYS A 70 -4.37 -10.55 -1.43
N VAL A 71 -4.28 -11.78 -1.94
CA VAL A 71 -5.39 -12.37 -2.66
C VAL A 71 -5.72 -13.73 -2.05
N ARG A 72 -7.02 -14.02 -1.96
CA ARG A 72 -7.47 -15.30 -1.47
C ARG A 72 -8.51 -15.85 -2.42
N ARG A 73 -8.40 -17.11 -2.76
CA ARG A 73 -9.38 -17.72 -3.64
C ARG A 73 -10.57 -18.18 -2.82
N GLU A 74 -11.77 -17.78 -3.26
CA GLU A 74 -12.99 -18.19 -2.61
C GLU A 74 -13.86 -18.83 -3.69
N SER A 75 -13.87 -20.12 -3.79
CA SER A 75 -14.60 -20.82 -4.83
C SER A 75 -14.08 -20.34 -6.19
N THR A 76 -14.92 -19.69 -6.99
CA THR A 76 -14.48 -19.22 -8.29
C THR A 76 -14.08 -17.75 -8.26
N PHE A 77 -14.13 -17.12 -7.09
CA PHE A 77 -13.81 -15.72 -7.01
C PHE A 77 -12.46 -15.49 -6.39
N LEU A 78 -11.83 -14.37 -6.73
CA LEU A 78 -10.59 -13.96 -6.08
C LEU A 78 -10.92 -12.75 -5.24
N ARG A 79 -10.65 -12.84 -3.95
CA ARG A 79 -10.91 -11.76 -3.01
C ARG A 79 -9.58 -11.11 -2.66
N TYR A 80 -9.55 -9.79 -2.81
CA TYR A 80 -8.34 -9.03 -2.53
C TYR A 80 -8.51 -8.21 -1.26
N THR A 81 -7.44 -8.12 -0.48
CA THR A 81 -7.43 -7.28 0.72
C THR A 81 -6.18 -6.42 0.68
N ALA A 82 -6.23 -5.26 1.30
CA ALA A 82 -5.05 -4.43 1.42
C ALA A 82 -4.09 -5.08 2.41
N ASN A 83 -2.81 -5.04 2.14
CA ASN A 83 -1.81 -5.53 3.07
C ASN A 83 -1.48 -4.38 4.00
N THR A 84 -2.22 -4.24 5.09
CA THR A 84 -2.06 -3.12 5.99
C THR A 84 -0.70 -3.08 6.64
N GLN A 85 -0.10 -4.26 6.89
CA GLN A 85 1.22 -4.28 7.49
C GLN A 85 2.26 -3.67 6.55
N ALA A 86 2.18 -4.00 5.26
CA ALA A 86 3.12 -3.44 4.30
C ALA A 86 2.97 -1.92 4.21
N LEU A 87 1.73 -1.44 4.24
CA LEU A 87 1.50 0.00 4.17
C LEU A 87 2.02 0.71 5.42
N GLN A 88 1.83 0.09 6.58
CA GLN A 88 2.38 0.64 7.80
C GLN A 88 3.90 0.65 7.77
N ASP A 89 4.49 -0.39 7.21
CA ASP A 89 5.95 -0.47 7.11
C ASP A 89 6.50 0.64 6.22
N ILE A 90 5.80 0.98 5.14
CA ILE A 90 6.24 2.07 4.26
C ILE A 90 6.25 3.38 5.06
N LEU A 91 5.20 3.62 5.82
CA LEU A 91 5.13 4.85 6.60
C LEU A 91 6.22 4.87 7.66
N ALA A 92 6.45 3.75 8.33
CA ALA A 92 7.49 3.66 9.34
C ALA A 92 8.86 3.89 8.73
N PHE A 93 9.09 3.32 7.54
CA PHE A 93 10.37 3.50 6.87
C PHE A 93 10.60 4.97 6.53
N LEU A 94 9.57 5.65 6.04
CA LEU A 94 9.70 7.05 5.68
C LEU A 94 10.02 7.92 6.88
N PHE A 95 9.41 7.61 8.01
CA PHE A 95 9.60 8.44 9.19
C PHE A 95 10.74 7.98 10.11
N ALA A 96 11.40 6.89 9.78
CA ALA A 96 12.42 6.35 10.66
C ALA A 96 13.55 7.34 10.93
N GLU A 97 13.86 8.18 9.93
CA GLU A 97 14.92 9.16 10.12
C GLU A 97 14.37 10.53 10.46
N CYS A 98 13.08 10.60 10.80
CA CYS A 98 12.49 11.89 11.03
C CYS A 98 13.19 12.59 12.17
N CYS A 99 13.64 13.82 11.91
CA CYS A 99 14.16 14.71 12.93
C CYS A 99 15.42 14.24 13.62
N THR A 100 16.10 13.27 13.06
CA THR A 100 17.32 12.79 13.68
C THR A 100 18.42 13.85 13.65
N ARG A 101 18.30 14.81 12.72
CA ARG A 101 19.32 15.84 12.59
C ARG A 101 18.87 17.16 13.18
N ASN A 102 17.70 17.19 13.79
CA ASN A 102 17.19 18.41 14.35
C ASN A 102 16.07 18.01 15.30
N THR A 103 15.86 18.70 16.37
CA THR A 103 14.88 18.31 17.35
C THR A 103 13.67 19.23 17.38
N ALA A 104 13.50 20.03 16.36
CA ALA A 104 12.39 20.98 16.33
C ALA A 104 11.03 20.29 16.27
N ILE A 105 10.94 19.15 15.63
CA ILE A 105 9.69 18.43 15.51
C ILE A 105 9.89 17.04 16.06
N LYS A 106 8.98 16.58 16.87
CA LYS A 106 9.09 15.24 17.41
C LYS A 106 8.32 14.28 16.55
N PRO A 107 8.79 13.05 16.42
CA PRO A 107 8.09 12.08 15.57
C PRO A 107 6.64 11.88 15.97
N GLU A 108 6.32 11.93 17.23
CA GLU A 108 4.94 11.70 17.63
C GLU A 108 4.06 12.85 17.20
N ASP A 109 4.58 14.01 16.90
CA ASP A 109 3.78 15.11 16.40
C ASP A 109 3.34 14.85 14.98
N ILE A 110 4.07 14.04 14.26
CA ILE A 110 3.75 13.77 12.86
C ILE A 110 2.63 12.79 12.73
N THR A 111 2.49 11.89 13.68
CA THR A 111 1.50 10.85 13.54
C THR A 111 0.15 11.26 14.05
N CYS A 112 0.01 12.44 14.58
CA CYS A 112 -1.23 12.76 15.19
C CYS A 112 -2.32 13.09 14.22
N CYS A 113 -2.01 13.13 12.94
CA CYS A 113 -3.01 13.52 12.01
C CYS A 113 -4.20 12.63 12.03
N GLN A 114 -4.02 11.39 12.43
CA GLN A 114 -5.15 10.57 12.40
C GLN A 114 -6.09 10.91 13.49
N GLU A 115 -5.72 11.62 14.49
CA GLU A 115 -6.65 11.87 15.43
C GLU A 115 -7.53 12.91 15.10
N ARG A 116 -7.28 13.69 14.16
CA ARG A 116 -8.10 14.63 13.85
C ARG A 116 -9.13 14.24 13.18
N SER A 117 -9.16 13.22 12.79
CA SER A 117 -10.24 12.85 12.02
C SER A 117 -11.53 12.95 12.61
#